data_9893dc11a330029a1ccd0c3aed8db282
#
_entry.id   9893dc11a330029a1ccd0c3aed8db282
#
_cell.length_a   1.000
_cell.length_b   1.000
_cell.length_c   1.000
_cell.angle_alpha   90.00
_cell.angle_beta   90.00
_cell.angle_gamma   90.00
#
_symmetry.space_group_name_H-M   'P 1'
#
loop_
_entity.id
_entity.type
_entity.pdbx_description
1 polymer ?
#
loop_
_entity_poly.entity_id
_entity_poly.type
_entity_poly.pdbx_seq_one_letter_code
_entity_poly.pdbx_strand_id
1 'polypeptide(L)'
;MSISKRQEQILELLNKNGFMTVEKLSKLTYTSASSIRRDLTKLQNMYFIKRTHGGANILNANQVAPLNNRLMQNTVSKRKIAKKAEPLICDGQIIMLDGSSTAGFLIPYIAKHKDITLFTNNMITAINAINYGIKTHCVGGSSVNNSAVLSGPQSYRAISEIHTDVLFFSSYALDKNGIISDPTEEENYIRSLMLANTKQSVFLCDSEKFNRKSLYTLASINDIDIAIFDTVWEELNSECKIL
;
A
#
# COMPACT_ATOMS: atom_id res chain seq x y z
N MET A 1 -5.75 -15.62 -1.89
CA MET A 1 -6.50 -16.09 -3.09
C MET A 1 -5.93 -15.39 -4.29
N SER A 2 -5.48 -16.11 -5.31
CA SER A 2 -4.98 -15.51 -6.56
C SER A 2 -6.15 -15.18 -7.48
N ILE A 3 -6.03 -14.08 -8.22
CA ILE A 3 -6.96 -13.69 -9.28
C ILE A 3 -6.73 -14.63 -10.47
N SER A 4 -7.80 -15.16 -11.07
CA SER A 4 -7.68 -16.00 -12.27
C SER A 4 -7.44 -15.12 -13.51
N LYS A 5 -6.81 -15.69 -14.57
CA LYS A 5 -6.62 -14.98 -15.85
C LYS A 5 -7.91 -14.36 -16.41
N ARG A 6 -9.05 -15.04 -16.22
CA ARG A 6 -10.36 -14.50 -16.64
C ARG A 6 -10.79 -13.30 -15.80
N GLN A 7 -10.52 -13.30 -14.51
CA GLN A 7 -10.80 -12.17 -13.63
C GLN A 7 -9.91 -10.97 -13.95
N GLU A 8 -8.64 -11.20 -14.31
CA GLU A 8 -7.75 -10.16 -14.84
C GLU A 8 -8.31 -9.54 -16.11
N GLN A 9 -8.73 -10.35 -17.06
CA GLN A 9 -9.37 -9.88 -18.30
C GLN A 9 -10.64 -9.05 -18.04
N ILE A 10 -11.47 -9.45 -17.07
CA ILE A 10 -12.66 -8.67 -16.68
C ILE A 10 -12.25 -7.31 -16.13
N LEU A 11 -11.20 -7.24 -15.28
CA LEU A 11 -10.71 -5.98 -14.72
C LEU A 11 -10.13 -5.06 -15.79
N GLU A 12 -9.36 -5.58 -16.75
CA GLU A 12 -8.85 -4.82 -17.90
C GLU A 12 -9.99 -4.22 -18.74
N LEU A 13 -11.02 -5.02 -19.03
CA LEU A 13 -12.19 -4.56 -19.77
C LEU A 13 -12.95 -3.46 -19.03
N LEU A 14 -13.14 -3.59 -17.72
CA LEU A 14 -13.76 -2.58 -16.87
C LEU A 14 -12.93 -1.32 -16.75
N ASN A 15 -11.61 -1.45 -16.67
CA ASN A 15 -10.67 -0.31 -16.63
C ASN A 15 -10.76 0.54 -17.91
N LYS A 16 -10.82 -0.14 -19.05
CA LYS A 16 -10.89 0.52 -20.38
C LYS A 16 -12.23 1.16 -20.68
N ASN A 17 -13.33 0.54 -20.23
CA ASN A 17 -14.69 0.90 -20.69
C ASN A 17 -15.58 1.49 -19.58
N GLY A 18 -15.11 1.57 -18.33
CA GLY A 18 -15.93 1.94 -17.18
C GLY A 18 -16.97 0.87 -16.86
N PHE A 19 -18.26 1.26 -16.78
CA PHE A 19 -19.36 0.32 -16.53
C PHE A 19 -19.55 -0.67 -17.67
N MET A 20 -19.67 -1.96 -17.31
CA MET A 20 -20.04 -3.02 -18.26
C MET A 20 -21.10 -3.95 -17.69
N THR A 21 -22.04 -4.35 -18.53
CA THR A 21 -23.07 -5.33 -18.16
C THR A 21 -22.52 -6.75 -18.15
N VAL A 22 -23.18 -7.64 -17.41
CA VAL A 22 -22.85 -9.08 -17.38
C VAL A 22 -22.89 -9.68 -18.79
N GLU A 23 -23.88 -9.28 -19.63
CA GLU A 23 -24.03 -9.78 -20.99
C GLU A 23 -22.84 -9.34 -21.87
N LYS A 24 -22.40 -8.09 -21.74
CA LYS A 24 -21.27 -7.56 -22.52
C LYS A 24 -19.96 -8.23 -22.11
N LEU A 25 -19.73 -8.40 -20.81
CA LEU A 25 -18.60 -9.15 -20.29
C LEU A 25 -18.62 -10.62 -20.74
N SER A 26 -19.80 -11.28 -20.67
CA SER A 26 -20.00 -12.65 -21.13
C SER A 26 -19.60 -12.83 -22.61
N LYS A 27 -20.02 -11.91 -23.49
CA LYS A 27 -19.66 -11.93 -24.91
C LYS A 27 -18.16 -11.74 -25.14
N LEU A 28 -17.55 -10.75 -24.47
CA LEU A 28 -16.14 -10.40 -24.70
C LEU A 28 -15.16 -11.41 -24.10
N THR A 29 -15.55 -12.12 -23.05
CA THR A 29 -14.71 -13.15 -22.40
C THR A 29 -15.06 -14.56 -22.85
N TYR A 30 -16.02 -14.71 -23.79
CA TYR A 30 -16.54 -16.02 -24.26
C TYR A 30 -16.94 -16.95 -23.12
N THR A 31 -17.55 -16.39 -22.06
CA THR A 31 -17.88 -17.10 -20.83
C THR A 31 -19.37 -16.94 -20.49
N SER A 32 -20.00 -17.95 -19.90
CA SER A 32 -21.40 -17.88 -19.53
C SER A 32 -21.70 -16.77 -18.52
N ALA A 33 -22.88 -16.14 -18.63
CA ALA A 33 -23.32 -15.08 -17.72
C ALA A 33 -23.31 -15.51 -16.23
N SER A 34 -23.56 -16.79 -15.95
CA SER A 34 -23.50 -17.36 -14.59
C SER A 34 -22.07 -17.39 -14.04
N SER A 35 -21.07 -17.70 -14.89
CA SER A 35 -19.66 -17.66 -14.52
C SER A 35 -19.18 -16.23 -14.33
N ILE A 36 -19.58 -15.29 -15.19
CA ILE A 36 -19.29 -13.86 -15.02
C ILE A 36 -19.88 -13.34 -13.70
N ARG A 37 -21.15 -13.67 -13.36
CA ARG A 37 -21.72 -13.25 -12.08
C ARG A 37 -20.92 -13.76 -10.88
N ARG A 38 -20.42 -15.02 -10.91
CA ARG A 38 -19.54 -15.57 -9.86
C ARG A 38 -18.20 -14.83 -9.80
N ASP A 39 -17.59 -14.56 -10.94
CA ASP A 39 -16.34 -13.80 -10.97
C ASP A 39 -16.52 -12.36 -10.47
N LEU A 40 -17.59 -11.67 -10.91
CA LEU A 40 -17.92 -10.35 -10.39
C LEU A 40 -18.21 -10.36 -8.88
N THR A 41 -18.84 -11.42 -8.34
CA THR A 41 -19.03 -11.55 -6.89
C THR A 41 -17.69 -11.69 -6.17
N LYS A 42 -16.77 -12.52 -6.68
CA LYS A 42 -15.42 -12.63 -6.14
C LYS A 42 -14.65 -11.32 -6.22
N LEU A 43 -14.66 -10.66 -7.39
CA LEU A 43 -14.00 -9.37 -7.58
C LEU A 43 -14.59 -8.27 -6.70
N GLN A 44 -15.90 -8.27 -6.46
CA GLN A 44 -16.54 -7.36 -5.52
C GLN A 44 -16.12 -7.64 -4.06
N ASN A 45 -16.08 -8.91 -3.65
CA ASN A 45 -15.62 -9.31 -2.32
C ASN A 45 -14.13 -9.00 -2.11
N MET A 46 -13.36 -8.94 -3.20
CA MET A 46 -11.98 -8.46 -3.23
C MET A 46 -11.89 -6.94 -3.42
N TYR A 47 -13.01 -6.23 -3.53
CA TYR A 47 -13.14 -4.78 -3.71
C TYR A 47 -12.44 -4.21 -4.95
N PHE A 48 -12.24 -4.99 -5.98
CA PHE A 48 -11.76 -4.48 -7.26
C PHE A 48 -12.83 -3.72 -8.03
N ILE A 49 -14.09 -4.09 -7.81
CA ILE A 49 -15.24 -3.55 -8.53
C ILE A 49 -16.40 -3.23 -7.60
N LYS A 50 -17.27 -2.33 -8.02
CA LYS A 50 -18.61 -2.11 -7.45
C LYS A 50 -19.65 -2.68 -8.39
N ARG A 51 -20.46 -3.65 -7.92
CA ARG A 51 -21.61 -4.14 -8.68
C ARG A 51 -22.77 -3.14 -8.60
N THR A 52 -23.43 -2.98 -9.72
CA THR A 52 -24.70 -2.27 -9.86
C THR A 52 -25.69 -3.19 -10.55
N HIS A 53 -26.96 -2.77 -10.70
CA HIS A 53 -27.96 -3.59 -11.39
C HIS A 53 -27.48 -3.97 -12.81
N GLY A 54 -27.35 -5.28 -13.04
CA GLY A 54 -27.00 -5.85 -14.33
C GLY A 54 -25.53 -5.81 -14.74
N GLY A 55 -24.61 -5.21 -13.94
CA GLY A 55 -23.21 -5.08 -14.34
C GLY A 55 -22.26 -4.71 -13.20
N ALA A 56 -21.12 -4.17 -13.59
CA ALA A 56 -20.09 -3.70 -12.65
C ALA A 56 -19.33 -2.49 -13.21
N ASN A 57 -18.83 -1.67 -12.27
CA ASN A 57 -17.82 -0.63 -12.50
C ASN A 57 -16.53 -1.03 -11.80
N ILE A 58 -15.40 -0.62 -12.33
CA ILE A 58 -14.18 -0.60 -11.53
C ILE A 58 -14.36 0.43 -10.39
N LEU A 59 -13.86 0.14 -9.22
CA LEU A 59 -13.81 1.15 -8.17
C LEU A 59 -12.86 2.25 -8.64
N ASN A 60 -13.36 3.48 -8.74
CA ASN A 60 -12.60 4.62 -9.25
C ASN A 60 -11.28 4.77 -8.50
N ALA A 61 -10.23 5.11 -9.25
CA ALA A 61 -8.89 5.36 -8.75
C ALA A 61 -8.80 6.45 -7.64
N ASN A 62 -9.85 7.24 -7.44
CA ASN A 62 -9.96 8.21 -6.34
C ASN A 62 -10.47 7.59 -5.01
N GLN A 63 -10.87 6.32 -4.99
CA GLN A 63 -11.14 5.58 -3.76
C GLN A 63 -9.95 4.66 -3.49
N VAL A 64 -9.22 4.93 -2.42
CA VAL A 64 -8.14 4.05 -1.95
C VAL A 64 -8.70 2.64 -1.84
N ALA A 65 -8.19 1.73 -2.66
CA ALA A 65 -8.59 0.33 -2.57
C ALA A 65 -8.37 -0.15 -1.12
N PRO A 66 -9.32 -0.86 -0.50
CA PRO A 66 -9.13 -1.40 0.82
C PRO A 66 -7.79 -2.14 0.94
N LEU A 67 -7.17 -2.07 2.10
CA LEU A 67 -5.84 -2.64 2.34
C LEU A 67 -5.70 -4.08 1.84
N ASN A 68 -6.73 -4.93 2.06
CA ASN A 68 -6.73 -6.32 1.60
C ASN A 68 -6.53 -6.46 0.08
N ASN A 69 -7.04 -5.52 -0.70
CA ASN A 69 -6.86 -5.52 -2.15
C ASN A 69 -5.48 -5.02 -2.52
N ARG A 70 -5.02 -3.96 -1.85
CA ARG A 70 -3.66 -3.44 -2.03
C ARG A 70 -2.61 -4.51 -1.70
N LEU A 71 -2.87 -5.41 -0.72
CA LEU A 71 -2.01 -6.55 -0.42
C LEU A 71 -1.92 -7.57 -1.56
N MET A 72 -2.96 -7.67 -2.40
CA MET A 72 -3.01 -8.62 -3.52
C MET A 72 -2.54 -8.00 -4.85
N GLN A 73 -2.46 -6.67 -4.93
CA GLN A 73 -2.01 -5.95 -6.12
C GLN A 73 -0.48 -5.77 -6.11
N ASN A 74 0.15 -5.82 -7.29
CA ASN A 74 1.57 -5.52 -7.48
C ASN A 74 2.51 -6.32 -6.57
N THR A 75 2.14 -7.56 -6.24
CA THR A 75 2.91 -8.37 -5.28
C THR A 75 4.33 -8.63 -5.73
N VAL A 76 4.58 -8.73 -7.04
CA VAL A 76 5.92 -8.91 -7.61
C VAL A 76 6.78 -7.67 -7.36
N SER A 77 6.25 -6.48 -7.68
CA SER A 77 6.93 -5.20 -7.44
C SER A 77 7.21 -4.97 -5.95
N LYS A 78 6.23 -5.21 -5.07
CA LYS A 78 6.40 -5.07 -3.62
C LYS A 78 7.43 -6.02 -3.04
N ARG A 79 7.52 -7.26 -3.55
CA ARG A 79 8.57 -8.21 -3.16
C ARG A 79 9.96 -7.75 -3.61
N LYS A 80 10.08 -7.18 -4.82
CA LYS A 80 11.34 -6.60 -5.29
C LYS A 80 11.79 -5.45 -4.39
N ILE A 81 10.87 -4.54 -4.07
CA ILE A 81 11.11 -3.40 -3.17
C ILE A 81 11.54 -3.92 -1.79
N ALA A 82 10.79 -4.85 -1.21
CA ALA A 82 11.12 -5.41 0.10
C ALA A 82 12.50 -6.10 0.13
N LYS A 83 12.87 -6.81 -0.94
CA LYS A 83 14.20 -7.41 -1.08
C LYS A 83 15.31 -6.36 -1.16
N LYS A 84 15.07 -5.25 -1.88
CA LYS A 84 16.04 -4.13 -1.93
C LYS A 84 16.17 -3.39 -0.58
N ALA A 85 15.11 -3.40 0.23
CA ALA A 85 15.12 -2.79 1.57
C ALA A 85 15.84 -3.65 2.64
N GLU A 86 16.00 -4.97 2.41
CA GLU A 86 16.61 -5.90 3.37
C GLU A 86 17.97 -5.42 3.91
N PRO A 87 18.91 -4.90 3.11
CA PRO A 87 20.21 -4.44 3.59
C PRO A 87 20.17 -3.24 4.55
N LEU A 88 19.02 -2.58 4.69
CA LEU A 88 18.82 -1.45 5.60
C LEU A 88 18.32 -1.90 6.97
N ILE A 89 18.03 -3.18 7.15
CA ILE A 89 17.54 -3.77 8.40
C ILE A 89 18.72 -4.35 9.16
N CYS A 90 18.87 -3.97 10.43
CA CYS A 90 19.94 -4.44 11.30
C CYS A 90 19.38 -4.97 12.63
N ASP A 91 20.11 -5.87 13.28
CA ASP A 91 19.74 -6.38 14.61
C ASP A 91 19.60 -5.24 15.64
N GLY A 92 18.66 -5.36 16.54
CA GLY A 92 18.42 -4.41 17.63
C GLY A 92 17.68 -3.13 17.24
N GLN A 93 17.31 -2.94 15.97
CA GLN A 93 16.63 -1.73 15.51
C GLN A 93 15.20 -1.60 16.05
N ILE A 94 14.79 -0.36 16.26
CA ILE A 94 13.40 0.04 16.42
C ILE A 94 12.87 0.48 15.06
N ILE A 95 12.00 -0.33 14.47
CA ILE A 95 11.47 -0.14 13.11
C ILE A 95 10.02 0.34 13.17
N MET A 96 9.69 1.38 12.38
CA MET A 96 8.33 1.79 12.11
C MET A 96 7.92 1.32 10.71
N LEU A 97 6.78 0.64 10.60
CA LEU A 97 6.09 0.38 9.33
C LEU A 97 4.78 1.16 9.29
N ASP A 98 4.57 1.94 8.24
CA ASP A 98 3.31 2.65 8.05
C ASP A 98 2.13 1.73 7.68
N GLY A 99 0.94 2.31 7.54
CA GLY A 99 -0.28 1.59 7.17
C GLY A 99 -0.30 1.01 5.75
N SER A 100 0.76 1.17 4.97
CA SER A 100 0.79 0.74 3.57
C SER A 100 0.88 -0.77 3.41
N SER A 101 0.34 -1.26 2.30
CA SER A 101 0.52 -2.67 1.93
C SER A 101 1.97 -2.97 1.52
N THR A 102 2.71 -2.00 1.00
CA THR A 102 4.09 -2.20 0.53
C THR A 102 5.03 -2.45 1.69
N ALA A 103 4.92 -1.66 2.79
CA ALA A 103 5.72 -1.85 3.99
C ALA A 103 5.49 -3.23 4.65
N GLY A 104 4.26 -3.75 4.61
CA GLY A 104 3.96 -5.09 5.15
C GLY A 104 4.74 -6.24 4.48
N PHE A 105 5.25 -6.05 3.25
CA PHE A 105 6.09 -7.06 2.59
C PHE A 105 7.50 -7.19 3.19
N LEU A 106 7.91 -6.25 4.06
CA LEU A 106 9.20 -6.34 4.75
C LEU A 106 9.21 -7.36 5.90
N ILE A 107 8.05 -7.76 6.44
CA ILE A 107 7.95 -8.64 7.60
C ILE A 107 8.84 -9.90 7.49
N PRO A 108 8.84 -10.67 6.39
CA PRO A 108 9.72 -11.86 6.26
C PRO A 108 11.22 -11.55 6.28
N TYR A 109 11.61 -10.32 5.92
CA TYR A 109 13.00 -9.87 5.96
C TYR A 109 13.37 -9.37 7.36
N ILE A 110 12.49 -8.61 8.01
CA ILE A 110 12.65 -8.15 9.39
C ILE A 110 12.82 -9.34 10.35
N ALA A 111 12.05 -10.41 10.13
CA ALA A 111 12.07 -11.62 10.96
C ALA A 111 13.40 -12.41 10.90
N LYS A 112 14.30 -12.09 9.97
CA LYS A 112 15.65 -12.70 9.91
C LYS A 112 16.62 -12.07 10.92
N HIS A 113 16.27 -10.92 11.47
CA HIS A 113 17.09 -10.13 12.40
C HIS A 113 16.64 -10.33 13.84
N LYS A 114 17.59 -10.17 14.78
CA LYS A 114 17.36 -10.37 16.20
C LYS A 114 17.07 -9.05 16.91
N ASP A 115 16.35 -9.15 18.03
CA ASP A 115 16.09 -8.04 18.95
C ASP A 115 15.40 -6.82 18.32
N ILE A 116 14.64 -7.05 17.23
CA ILE A 116 13.84 -6.02 16.58
C ILE A 116 12.62 -5.67 17.43
N THR A 117 12.36 -4.38 17.58
CA THR A 117 11.07 -3.87 18.06
C THR A 117 10.35 -3.16 16.91
N LEU A 118 9.19 -3.68 16.54
CA LEU A 118 8.38 -3.15 15.44
C LEU A 118 7.21 -2.32 15.94
N PHE A 119 7.04 -1.13 15.38
CA PHE A 119 5.85 -0.30 15.54
C PHE A 119 5.09 -0.20 14.22
N THR A 120 3.76 -0.24 14.27
CA THR A 120 2.92 -0.04 13.09
C THR A 120 1.52 0.45 13.46
N ASN A 121 0.89 1.21 12.57
CA ASN A 121 -0.53 1.57 12.66
C ASN A 121 -1.42 0.65 11.81
N ASN A 122 -0.93 -0.52 11.39
CA ASN A 122 -1.65 -1.46 10.56
C ASN A 122 -1.87 -2.78 11.30
N MET A 123 -3.13 -3.10 11.63
CA MET A 123 -3.50 -4.31 12.38
C MET A 123 -3.09 -5.61 11.65
N ILE A 124 -3.18 -5.67 10.33
CA ILE A 124 -2.77 -6.86 9.56
C ILE A 124 -1.26 -7.03 9.60
N THR A 125 -0.51 -5.93 9.43
CA THR A 125 0.94 -5.94 9.54
C THR A 125 1.38 -6.36 10.94
N ALA A 126 0.71 -5.86 11.99
CA ALA A 126 0.99 -6.25 13.37
C ALA A 126 0.75 -7.75 13.62
N ILE A 127 -0.39 -8.29 13.18
CA ILE A 127 -0.70 -9.73 13.31
C ILE A 127 0.34 -10.57 12.57
N ASN A 128 0.69 -10.19 11.34
CA ASN A 128 1.70 -10.88 10.57
C ASN A 128 3.06 -10.87 11.28
N ALA A 129 3.49 -9.72 11.78
CA ALA A 129 4.76 -9.59 12.49
C ALA A 129 4.82 -10.47 13.76
N ILE A 130 3.73 -10.51 14.52
CA ILE A 130 3.59 -11.39 15.70
C ILE A 130 3.71 -12.86 15.28
N ASN A 131 3.09 -13.28 14.19
CA ASN A 131 3.18 -14.65 13.66
C ASN A 131 4.61 -15.03 13.24
N TYR A 132 5.44 -14.05 12.86
CA TYR A 132 6.87 -14.22 12.59
C TYR A 132 7.76 -14.11 13.84
N GLY A 133 7.18 -13.95 15.04
CA GLY A 133 7.91 -13.86 16.30
C GLY A 133 8.57 -12.51 16.58
N ILE A 134 8.20 -11.45 15.83
CA ILE A 134 8.75 -10.11 16.02
C ILE A 134 8.04 -9.43 17.20
N LYS A 135 8.79 -8.84 18.13
CA LYS A 135 8.24 -7.98 19.19
C LYS A 135 7.53 -6.78 18.55
N THR A 136 6.22 -6.72 18.65
CA THR A 136 5.40 -5.80 17.85
C THR A 136 4.48 -4.95 18.73
N HIS A 137 4.44 -3.66 18.43
CA HIS A 137 3.53 -2.69 18.99
C HIS A 137 2.61 -2.17 17.87
N CYS A 138 1.32 -2.42 17.99
CA CYS A 138 0.32 -1.79 17.14
C CYS A 138 -0.18 -0.51 17.85
N VAL A 139 -0.02 0.65 17.21
CA VAL A 139 -0.55 1.89 17.76
C VAL A 139 -2.08 1.83 17.76
N GLY A 140 -2.69 2.32 18.81
CA GLY A 140 -4.15 2.39 18.93
C GLY A 140 -4.77 3.40 17.95
N GLY A 141 -6.09 3.58 18.02
CA GLY A 141 -6.81 4.55 17.23
C GLY A 141 -8.07 4.01 16.58
N SER A 142 -8.63 4.78 15.66
CA SER A 142 -9.83 4.42 14.89
C SER A 142 -9.46 3.89 13.51
N SER A 143 -10.23 2.94 13.01
CA SER A 143 -10.07 2.43 11.64
C SER A 143 -10.33 3.53 10.61
N VAL A 144 -9.42 3.70 9.67
CA VAL A 144 -9.57 4.63 8.53
C VAL A 144 -10.24 3.91 7.37
N ASN A 145 -11.32 4.49 6.85
CA ASN A 145 -12.03 3.99 5.66
C ASN A 145 -12.42 2.49 5.75
N ASN A 146 -12.84 2.01 6.94
CA ASN A 146 -13.15 0.60 7.19
C ASN A 146 -12.01 -0.36 6.80
N SER A 147 -10.77 0.09 6.96
CA SER A 147 -9.57 -0.72 6.70
C SER A 147 -8.88 -1.15 8.00
N ALA A 148 -7.84 -1.97 7.89
CA ALA A 148 -7.01 -2.35 9.02
C ALA A 148 -5.98 -1.27 9.42
N VAL A 149 -6.03 -0.07 8.81
CA VAL A 149 -5.15 1.05 9.15
C VAL A 149 -5.81 1.88 10.24
N LEU A 150 -5.05 2.21 11.28
CA LEU A 150 -5.48 3.00 12.43
C LEU A 150 -4.96 4.43 12.32
N SER A 151 -5.78 5.40 12.72
CA SER A 151 -5.45 6.80 12.80
C SER A 151 -6.28 7.48 13.89
N GLY A 152 -6.12 8.78 14.08
CA GLY A 152 -6.84 9.58 15.06
C GLY A 152 -6.00 9.97 16.27
N PRO A 153 -6.58 10.71 17.24
CA PRO A 153 -5.83 11.33 18.33
C PRO A 153 -4.98 10.37 19.17
N GLN A 154 -5.46 9.13 19.39
CA GLN A 154 -4.68 8.10 20.11
C GLN A 154 -3.44 7.69 19.32
N SER A 155 -3.58 7.43 18.01
CA SER A 155 -2.48 7.09 17.12
C SER A 155 -1.47 8.23 17.04
N TYR A 156 -1.94 9.47 16.91
CA TYR A 156 -1.10 10.65 16.80
C TYR A 156 -0.24 10.84 18.04
N ARG A 157 -0.86 10.76 19.23
CA ARG A 157 -0.13 10.84 20.52
C ARG A 157 0.92 9.73 20.61
N ALA A 158 0.52 8.48 20.36
CA ALA A 158 1.43 7.34 20.47
C ALA A 158 2.64 7.50 19.54
N ILE A 159 2.44 7.92 18.28
CA ILE A 159 3.54 8.10 17.34
C ILE A 159 4.44 9.27 17.71
N SER A 160 3.87 10.37 18.23
CA SER A 160 4.65 11.54 18.64
C SER A 160 5.58 11.28 19.84
N GLU A 161 5.33 10.23 20.61
CA GLU A 161 6.13 9.81 21.77
C GLU A 161 7.14 8.69 21.44
N ILE A 162 7.17 8.18 20.20
CA ILE A 162 8.02 7.07 19.78
C ILE A 162 9.13 7.59 18.87
N HIS A 163 10.39 7.34 19.22
CA HIS A 163 11.52 7.60 18.34
C HIS A 163 12.01 6.27 17.75
N THR A 164 12.06 6.18 16.42
CA THR A 164 12.46 4.97 15.69
C THR A 164 13.79 5.16 14.99
N ASP A 165 14.51 4.05 14.77
CA ASP A 165 15.77 4.08 14.02
C ASP A 165 15.50 4.20 12.52
N VAL A 166 14.48 3.51 12.03
CA VAL A 166 14.10 3.55 10.62
C VAL A 166 12.58 3.47 10.45
N LEU A 167 12.07 4.31 9.55
CA LEU A 167 10.70 4.26 9.04
C LEU A 167 10.71 3.72 7.62
N PHE A 168 9.98 2.64 7.36
CA PHE A 168 9.62 2.23 6.01
C PHE A 168 8.17 2.60 5.75
N PHE A 169 7.94 3.43 4.75
CA PHE A 169 6.62 3.92 4.40
C PHE A 169 6.37 3.96 2.91
N SER A 170 5.11 4.06 2.54
CA SER A 170 4.69 4.25 1.16
C SER A 170 3.55 5.27 1.12
N SER A 171 3.28 5.82 -0.06
CA SER A 171 2.17 6.75 -0.29
C SER A 171 1.28 6.24 -1.42
N TYR A 172 0.29 7.04 -1.77
CA TYR A 172 -0.61 6.76 -2.90
C TYR A 172 0.02 7.17 -4.24
N ALA A 173 0.79 8.26 -4.28
CA ALA A 173 1.29 8.86 -5.52
C ALA A 173 2.67 9.50 -5.33
N LEU A 174 3.46 9.45 -6.40
CA LEU A 174 4.70 10.20 -6.58
C LEU A 174 4.66 10.86 -7.96
N ASP A 175 4.74 12.18 -8.03
CA ASP A 175 4.77 12.90 -9.30
C ASP A 175 6.20 13.08 -9.84
N LYS A 176 6.33 13.52 -11.09
CA LYS A 176 7.63 13.73 -11.75
C LYS A 176 8.50 14.82 -11.11
N ASN A 177 7.90 15.70 -10.32
CA ASN A 177 8.61 16.73 -9.57
C ASN A 177 9.06 16.23 -8.18
N GLY A 178 8.85 14.94 -7.89
CA GLY A 178 9.24 14.34 -6.62
C GLY A 178 8.26 14.61 -5.47
N ILE A 179 7.03 15.04 -5.75
CA ILE A 179 6.03 15.28 -4.71
C ILE A 179 5.32 13.98 -4.35
N ILE A 180 5.49 13.57 -3.10
CA ILE A 180 4.80 12.43 -2.48
C ILE A 180 3.45 12.92 -1.95
N SER A 181 2.35 12.22 -2.29
CA SER A 181 1.01 12.66 -1.91
C SER A 181 0.04 11.51 -1.63
N ASP A 182 -0.98 11.80 -0.83
CA ASP A 182 -2.01 10.87 -0.37
C ASP A 182 -3.43 11.44 -0.60
N PRO A 183 -4.45 10.57 -0.72
CA PRO A 183 -5.83 11.01 -0.97
C PRO A 183 -6.59 11.42 0.30
N THR A 184 -6.12 11.06 1.49
CA THR A 184 -6.79 11.32 2.77
C THR A 184 -5.89 12.10 3.73
N GLU A 185 -6.49 13.02 4.47
CA GLU A 185 -5.79 13.84 5.45
C GLU A 185 -5.27 12.98 6.61
N GLU A 186 -6.06 12.01 7.06
CA GLU A 186 -5.72 11.15 8.19
C GLU A 186 -4.48 10.28 7.91
N GLU A 187 -4.38 9.68 6.71
CA GLU A 187 -3.21 8.88 6.33
C GLU A 187 -1.98 9.78 6.10
N ASN A 188 -2.18 10.98 5.54
CA ASN A 188 -1.12 11.95 5.32
C ASN A 188 -0.57 12.45 6.66
N TYR A 189 -1.44 12.89 7.57
CA TYR A 189 -1.03 13.45 8.86
C TYR A 189 -0.29 12.43 9.74
N ILE A 190 -0.78 11.18 9.82
CA ILE A 190 -0.09 10.16 10.61
C ILE A 190 1.31 9.85 10.05
N ARG A 191 1.49 9.84 8.72
CA ARG A 191 2.81 9.66 8.09
C ARG A 191 3.74 10.85 8.35
N SER A 192 3.23 12.09 8.36
CA SER A 192 4.05 13.25 8.71
C SER A 192 4.59 13.15 10.14
N LEU A 193 3.79 12.65 11.08
CA LEU A 193 4.25 12.38 12.44
C LEU A 193 5.30 11.26 12.50
N MET A 194 5.14 10.20 11.71
CA MET A 194 6.14 9.12 11.60
C MET A 194 7.46 9.65 11.05
N LEU A 195 7.41 10.48 10.00
CA LEU A 195 8.60 11.11 9.41
C LEU A 195 9.33 12.03 10.41
N ALA A 196 8.59 12.78 11.21
CA ALA A 196 9.16 13.68 12.21
C ALA A 196 9.83 12.92 13.39
N ASN A 197 9.53 11.65 13.60
CA ASN A 197 9.96 10.86 14.74
C ASN A 197 10.83 9.66 14.37
N THR A 198 11.50 9.68 13.23
CA THR A 198 12.45 8.65 12.80
C THR A 198 13.83 9.25 12.54
N LYS A 199 14.90 8.43 12.76
CA LYS A 199 16.26 8.83 12.40
C LYS A 199 16.54 8.69 10.91
N GLN A 200 15.92 7.67 10.26
CA GLN A 200 16.07 7.41 8.84
C GLN A 200 14.72 7.13 8.21
N SER A 201 14.43 7.80 7.13
CA SER A 201 13.20 7.63 6.34
C SER A 201 13.48 6.85 5.06
N VAL A 202 12.69 5.80 4.79
CA VAL A 202 12.80 4.97 3.59
C VAL A 202 11.46 4.92 2.88
N PHE A 203 11.38 5.56 1.73
CA PHE A 203 10.18 5.58 0.89
C PHE A 203 10.13 4.39 -0.06
N LEU A 204 9.06 3.62 0.00
CA LEU A 204 8.83 2.43 -0.80
C LEU A 204 7.78 2.72 -1.87
N CYS A 205 8.16 2.70 -3.15
CA CYS A 205 7.25 3.10 -4.22
C CYS A 205 7.30 2.12 -5.40
N ASP A 206 6.17 1.48 -5.69
CA ASP A 206 6.03 0.69 -6.91
C ASP A 206 5.68 1.60 -8.11
N SER A 207 6.10 1.17 -9.31
CA SER A 207 6.01 1.95 -10.55
C SER A 207 4.59 2.35 -10.95
N GLU A 208 3.56 1.67 -10.45
CA GLU A 208 2.17 2.09 -10.72
C GLU A 208 1.78 3.40 -10.03
N LYS A 209 2.59 3.87 -9.09
CA LYS A 209 2.39 5.15 -8.39
C LYS A 209 3.11 6.31 -9.05
N PHE A 210 3.97 6.03 -10.03
CA PHE A 210 4.75 7.03 -10.74
C PHE A 210 3.84 7.93 -11.58
N ASN A 211 4.25 9.20 -11.70
CA ASN A 211 3.55 10.25 -12.44
C ASN A 211 2.08 10.43 -12.02
N ARG A 212 1.80 10.19 -10.75
CA ARG A 212 0.48 10.42 -10.14
C ARG A 212 0.58 11.54 -9.13
N LYS A 213 -0.53 12.24 -8.94
CA LYS A 213 -0.70 13.26 -7.90
C LYS A 213 -1.99 12.98 -7.13
N SER A 214 -1.97 13.27 -5.85
CA SER A 214 -3.13 13.13 -4.97
C SER A 214 -3.41 14.42 -4.21
N LEU A 215 -4.45 14.42 -3.36
CA LEU A 215 -5.01 15.64 -2.79
C LEU A 215 -4.09 16.31 -1.75
N TYR A 216 -3.49 15.51 -0.86
CA TYR A 216 -2.67 16.00 0.25
C TYR A 216 -1.19 15.72 -0.02
N THR A 217 -0.37 16.77 -0.05
CA THR A 217 1.10 16.64 -0.12
C THR A 217 1.63 16.16 1.22
N LEU A 218 2.44 15.10 1.19
CA LEU A 218 3.14 14.58 2.38
C LEU A 218 4.53 15.21 2.52
N ALA A 219 5.35 15.09 1.50
CA ALA A 219 6.74 15.54 1.50
C ALA A 219 7.27 15.67 0.07
N SER A 220 8.43 16.29 -0.09
CA SER A 220 9.26 16.10 -1.27
C SER A 220 10.10 14.82 -1.12
N ILE A 221 10.33 14.10 -2.20
CA ILE A 221 11.25 12.95 -2.20
C ILE A 221 12.67 13.34 -1.78
N ASN A 222 13.05 14.61 -2.02
CA ASN A 222 14.35 15.15 -1.62
C ASN A 222 14.48 15.37 -0.10
N ASP A 223 13.36 15.36 0.64
CA ASP A 223 13.34 15.40 2.10
C ASP A 223 13.43 13.99 2.72
N ILE A 224 13.54 12.93 1.88
CA ILE A 224 13.61 11.54 2.29
C ILE A 224 15.04 11.02 2.12
N ASP A 225 15.54 10.26 3.11
CA ASP A 225 16.93 9.78 3.09
C ASP A 225 17.17 8.75 1.98
N ILE A 226 16.22 7.82 1.77
CA ILE A 226 16.34 6.75 0.77
C ILE A 226 14.97 6.50 0.13
N ALA A 227 14.93 6.37 -1.20
CA ALA A 227 13.78 5.85 -1.92
C ALA A 227 14.12 4.49 -2.55
N ILE A 228 13.15 3.56 -2.53
CA ILE A 228 13.30 2.22 -3.12
C ILE A 228 12.18 1.99 -4.11
N PHE A 229 12.58 1.75 -5.37
CA PHE A 229 11.67 1.50 -6.48
C PHE A 229 11.84 0.07 -7.02
N ASP A 230 10.77 -0.50 -7.58
CA ASP A 230 10.82 -1.80 -8.26
C ASP A 230 11.47 -1.71 -9.65
N THR A 231 11.53 -0.51 -10.24
CA THR A 231 12.18 -0.21 -11.52
C THR A 231 12.74 1.21 -11.52
N VAL A 232 13.63 1.49 -12.45
CA VAL A 232 14.19 2.83 -12.64
C VAL A 232 13.12 3.76 -13.21
N TRP A 233 13.12 5.02 -12.80
CA TRP A 233 12.28 6.08 -13.34
C TRP A 233 13.15 7.26 -13.76
N GLU A 234 13.52 7.30 -15.05
CA GLU A 234 14.47 8.27 -15.62
C GLU A 234 13.92 9.70 -15.64
N GLU A 235 12.58 9.86 -15.65
CA GLU A 235 11.93 11.19 -15.71
C GLU A 235 11.84 11.88 -14.34
N LEU A 236 12.17 11.17 -13.25
CA LEU A 236 12.10 11.73 -11.91
C LEU A 236 13.27 12.71 -11.68
N ASN A 237 12.93 13.95 -11.40
CA ASN A 237 13.91 14.95 -10.96
C ASN A 237 14.07 14.83 -9.42
N SER A 238 15.15 14.21 -8.99
CA SER A 238 15.41 13.97 -7.56
C SER A 238 16.91 13.89 -7.27
N GLU A 239 17.30 14.44 -6.11
CA GLU A 239 18.64 14.27 -5.50
C GLU A 239 18.64 13.17 -4.44
N CYS A 240 17.48 12.56 -4.14
CA CYS A 240 17.34 11.48 -3.18
C CYS A 240 18.14 10.25 -3.61
N LYS A 241 18.73 9.53 -2.63
CA LYS A 241 19.36 8.23 -2.89
C LYS A 241 18.30 7.21 -3.27
N ILE A 242 18.31 6.75 -4.53
CA ILE A 242 17.38 5.74 -5.06
C ILE A 242 18.07 4.38 -5.17
N LEU A 243 17.41 3.30 -4.69
CA LEU A 243 17.87 1.91 -4.76
C LEU A 243 16.99 1.05 -5.68
#